data_901d09e2251c2d8203f623bcfd7db976
#
_entry.id   901d09e2251c2d8203f623bcfd7db976
#
_cell.length_a   1.000
_cell.length_b   1.000
_cell.length_c   1.000
_cell.angle_alpha   90.00
_cell.angle_beta   90.00
_cell.angle_gamma   90.00
#
_symmetry.space_group_name_H-M   'P 1'
#
loop_
_entity.id
_entity.type
_entity.pdbx_description
1 polymer ?
#
loop_
_entity_poly.entity_id
_entity_poly.type
_entity_poly.pdbx_seq_one_letter_code
_entity_poly.pdbx_strand_id
1 'polypeptide(L)'
;MSTCVTPPSHAPVVSLTLAGSGEPLLRMEKRLSCAAAGLGIRLKIDIRKDADALGLAHQQTPAVLHDGKVIFSGLHRTEEIESWLKGLV
;
A
#
# COMPACT_ATOMS: atom_id res chain seq x y z
N MET A 1 -9.63 -13.91 12.35
CA MET A 1 -9.10 -12.96 11.37
C MET A 1 -9.46 -11.55 11.78
N SER A 2 -8.48 -10.72 12.01
CA SER A 2 -8.74 -9.34 12.39
C SER A 2 -9.15 -8.53 11.16
N THR A 3 -10.27 -7.85 11.26
CA THR A 3 -10.67 -6.90 10.23
C THR A 3 -10.19 -5.52 10.62
N CYS A 4 -9.64 -4.81 9.64
CA CYS A 4 -9.17 -3.46 9.89
C CYS A 4 -10.36 -2.51 9.95
N VAL A 5 -10.34 -1.58 10.90
CA VAL A 5 -11.41 -0.62 11.06
C VAL A 5 -11.43 0.33 9.86
N THR A 6 -12.63 0.58 9.33
CA THR A 6 -12.78 1.56 8.24
C THR A 6 -12.63 2.96 8.82
N PRO A 7 -11.74 3.81 8.27
CA PRO A 7 -11.60 5.17 8.75
C PRO A 7 -12.84 6.01 8.46
N PRO A 8 -13.06 7.10 9.21
CA PRO A 8 -14.22 7.97 8.99
C PRO A 8 -14.15 8.64 7.62
N SER A 9 -15.31 9.03 7.09
CA SER A 9 -15.41 9.60 5.74
C SER A 9 -14.63 10.92 5.55
N HIS A 10 -14.37 11.63 6.64
CA HIS A 10 -13.61 12.88 6.62
C HIS A 10 -12.11 12.68 6.86
N ALA A 11 -11.65 11.44 6.96
CA ALA A 11 -10.23 11.17 7.16
C ALA A 11 -9.40 11.62 5.95
N PRO A 12 -8.13 11.99 6.16
CA PRO A 12 -7.26 12.34 5.04
C PRO A 12 -7.11 11.15 4.08
N VAL A 13 -7.04 11.45 2.80
CA VAL A 13 -6.93 10.45 1.74
C VAL A 13 -5.52 10.46 1.17
N VAL A 14 -4.91 9.28 1.11
CA VAL A 14 -3.60 9.09 0.47
C VAL A 14 -3.80 8.14 -0.69
N SER A 15 -3.35 8.53 -1.88
CA SER A 15 -3.45 7.72 -3.08
C SER A 15 -2.13 6.98 -3.32
N LEU A 16 -2.22 5.67 -3.48
CA LEU A 16 -1.06 4.82 -3.72
C LEU A 16 -1.33 3.91 -4.91
N THR A 17 -0.26 3.52 -5.59
CA THR A 17 -0.33 2.49 -6.63
C THR A 17 0.34 1.23 -6.08
N LEU A 18 -0.33 0.11 -6.19
CA LEU A 18 0.21 -1.19 -5.76
C LEU A 18 0.39 -2.06 -6.99
N ALA A 19 1.64 -2.36 -7.33
CA ALA A 19 1.97 -3.14 -8.50
C ALA A 19 2.42 -4.55 -8.14
N GLY A 20 1.94 -5.53 -8.87
CA GLY A 20 2.31 -6.93 -8.66
C GLY A 20 1.20 -7.87 -9.06
N SER A 21 1.25 -9.11 -8.59
CA SER A 21 0.22 -10.10 -8.88
C SER A 21 0.23 -11.21 -7.83
N GLY A 22 -0.85 -11.99 -7.81
CA GLY A 22 -0.97 -13.16 -6.96
C GLY A 22 -1.15 -12.86 -5.49
N GLU A 23 -0.83 -13.83 -4.66
CA GLU A 23 -1.02 -13.75 -3.22
C GLU A 23 -0.20 -12.64 -2.54
N PRO A 24 1.08 -12.43 -2.90
CA PRO A 24 1.85 -11.34 -2.30
C PRO A 24 1.21 -9.97 -2.50
N LEU A 25 0.58 -9.74 -3.65
CA LEU A 25 -0.13 -8.49 -3.92
C LEU A 25 -1.28 -8.30 -2.94
N LEU A 26 -2.08 -9.34 -2.73
CA LEU A 26 -3.22 -9.31 -1.83
C LEU A 26 -2.79 -9.10 -0.38
N ARG A 27 -1.68 -9.72 0.01
CA ARG A 27 -1.12 -9.56 1.36
C ARG A 27 -0.68 -8.14 1.60
N MET A 28 0.01 -7.54 0.63
CA MET A 28 0.49 -6.17 0.76
C MET A 28 -0.67 -5.19 0.79
N GLU A 29 -1.68 -5.39 -0.03
CA GLU A 29 -2.89 -4.58 -0.01
C GLU A 29 -3.53 -4.57 1.37
N LYS A 30 -3.66 -5.74 1.98
CA LYS A 30 -4.25 -5.89 3.29
C LYS A 30 -3.43 -5.17 4.36
N ARG A 31 -2.11 -5.30 4.31
CA ARG A 31 -1.22 -4.63 5.25
C ARG A 31 -1.29 -3.12 5.13
N LEU A 32 -1.36 -2.61 3.89
CA LEU A 32 -1.52 -1.18 3.64
C LEU A 32 -2.83 -0.67 4.24
N SER A 33 -3.91 -1.38 4.00
CA SER A 33 -5.23 -0.99 4.51
C SER A 33 -5.26 -1.00 6.03
N CYS A 34 -4.68 -2.00 6.66
CA CYS A 34 -4.63 -2.10 8.11
C CYS A 34 -3.79 -0.99 8.73
N ALA A 35 -2.64 -0.70 8.15
CA ALA A 35 -1.78 0.36 8.64
C ALA A 35 -2.48 1.72 8.58
N ALA A 36 -3.13 2.00 7.46
CA ALA A 36 -3.85 3.26 7.27
C ALA A 36 -5.04 3.37 8.23
N ALA A 37 -5.79 2.30 8.40
CA ALA A 37 -6.93 2.29 9.30
C ALA A 37 -6.52 2.58 10.73
N GLY A 38 -5.39 2.02 11.17
CA GLY A 38 -4.86 2.26 12.50
C GLY A 38 -4.44 3.71 12.74
N LEU A 39 -4.16 4.44 11.67
CA LEU A 39 -3.76 5.85 11.73
C LEU A 39 -4.90 6.82 11.40
N GLY A 40 -6.08 6.29 11.11
CA GLY A 40 -7.21 7.13 10.69
C GLY A 40 -7.04 7.74 9.31
N ILE A 41 -6.33 7.06 8.42
CA ILE A 41 -6.08 7.51 7.05
C ILE A 41 -6.89 6.64 6.09
N ARG A 42 -7.48 7.27 5.08
CA ARG A 42 -8.15 6.56 4.00
C ARG A 42 -7.16 6.35 2.86
N LEU A 43 -6.97 5.10 2.44
CA LEU A 43 -6.13 4.80 1.30
C LEU A 43 -6.98 4.59 0.06
N LYS A 44 -6.56 5.24 -1.01
CA LYS A 44 -7.07 4.96 -2.34
C LYS A 44 -5.98 4.19 -3.07
N ILE A 45 -6.16 2.88 -3.19
CA ILE A 45 -5.17 1.99 -3.78
C ILE A 45 -5.57 1.66 -5.21
N ASP A 46 -4.67 1.97 -6.15
CA ASP A 46 -4.82 1.59 -7.55
C ASP A 46 -3.97 0.35 -7.78
N ILE A 47 -4.62 -0.77 -8.08
CA ILE A 47 -3.90 -2.03 -8.28
C ILE A 47 -3.52 -2.18 -9.75
N ARG A 48 -2.22 -2.38 -10.00
CA ARG A 48 -1.69 -2.58 -11.33
C ARG A 48 -1.03 -3.96 -11.40
N LYS A 49 -1.45 -4.75 -12.36
CA LYS A 49 -0.86 -6.09 -12.58
C LYS A 49 0.20 -6.07 -13.67
N ASP A 50 0.42 -4.92 -14.28
CA ASP A 50 1.36 -4.71 -15.37
C ASP A 50 2.66 -4.09 -14.85
N ALA A 51 3.26 -4.72 -13.85
CA ALA A 51 4.50 -4.23 -13.24
C ALA A 51 5.61 -4.00 -14.28
N ASP A 52 5.68 -4.85 -15.30
CA ASP A 52 6.66 -4.70 -16.38
C ASP A 52 6.49 -3.37 -17.12
N ALA A 53 5.24 -2.95 -17.34
CA ALA A 53 4.95 -1.68 -18.01
C ALA A 53 5.37 -0.49 -17.15
N LEU A 54 5.47 -0.69 -15.84
CA LEU A 54 5.92 0.33 -14.89
C LEU A 54 7.44 0.31 -14.70
N GLY A 55 8.15 -0.56 -15.42
CA GLY A 55 9.60 -0.67 -15.32
C GLY A 55 10.07 -1.41 -14.07
N LEU A 56 9.19 -2.20 -13.46
CA LEU A 56 9.51 -2.94 -12.23
C LEU A 56 9.92 -4.37 -12.56
N ALA A 57 10.99 -4.84 -11.94
CA ALA A 57 11.38 -6.24 -12.03
C ALA A 57 10.46 -7.08 -11.16
N HIS A 58 10.29 -8.35 -11.54
CA HIS A 58 9.46 -9.28 -10.77
C HIS A 58 9.88 -9.36 -9.30
N GLN A 59 11.18 -9.27 -9.03
CA GLN A 59 11.73 -9.30 -7.67
C GLN A 59 11.36 -8.08 -6.84
N GLN A 60 10.95 -7.00 -7.49
CA GLN A 60 10.55 -5.76 -6.80
C GLN A 60 9.07 -5.75 -6.44
N THR A 61 8.32 -6.76 -6.88
CA THR A 61 6.88 -6.83 -6.61
C THR A 61 6.60 -7.68 -5.36
N PRO A 62 5.56 -7.39 -4.60
CA PRO A 62 4.65 -6.26 -4.78
C PRO A 62 5.33 -4.93 -4.46
N ALA A 63 5.14 -3.94 -5.30
CA ALA A 63 5.75 -2.62 -5.12
C ALA A 63 4.66 -1.58 -4.85
N VAL A 64 4.96 -0.66 -3.94
CA VAL A 64 4.06 0.45 -3.63
C VAL A 64 4.67 1.74 -4.18
N LEU A 65 3.89 2.45 -4.98
CA LEU A 65 4.32 3.71 -5.58
C LEU A 65 3.47 4.86 -5.03
N HIS A 66 4.13 5.98 -4.78
CA HIS A 66 3.47 7.22 -4.39
C HIS A 66 4.03 8.33 -5.27
N ASP A 67 3.13 9.04 -5.98
CA ASP A 67 3.51 10.08 -6.94
C ASP A 67 4.52 9.59 -7.98
N GLY A 68 4.33 8.34 -8.44
CA GLY A 68 5.20 7.74 -9.45
C GLY A 68 6.53 7.22 -8.93
N LYS A 69 6.79 7.31 -7.63
CA LYS A 69 8.03 6.83 -7.02
C LYS A 69 7.80 5.56 -6.24
N VAL A 70 8.68 4.58 -6.38
CA VAL A 70 8.62 3.36 -5.61
C VAL A 70 9.08 3.66 -4.19
N ILE A 71 8.19 3.45 -3.22
CA ILE A 71 8.46 3.67 -1.81
C ILE A 71 8.69 2.37 -1.05
N PHE A 72 8.02 1.30 -1.47
CA PHE A 72 8.24 -0.04 -0.92
C PHE A 72 8.43 -1.03 -2.06
N SER A 73 9.38 -1.92 -1.89
CA SER A 73 9.68 -2.98 -2.84
C SER A 73 9.67 -4.30 -2.07
N GLY A 74 8.81 -5.23 -2.49
CA GLY A 74 8.60 -6.48 -1.79
C GLY A 74 7.61 -6.34 -0.63
N LEU A 75 7.45 -7.41 0.13
CA LEU A 75 6.55 -7.41 1.29
C LEU A 75 7.19 -6.69 2.48
N HIS A 76 6.46 -5.75 3.05
CA HIS A 76 6.87 -5.01 4.23
C HIS A 76 5.90 -5.26 5.37
N ARG A 77 6.37 -5.07 6.59
CA ARG A 77 5.53 -5.25 7.78
C ARG A 77 4.59 -4.06 7.95
N THR A 78 3.46 -4.31 8.62
CA THR A 78 2.49 -3.26 8.90
C THR A 78 3.12 -2.09 9.65
N GLU A 79 4.03 -2.36 10.59
CA GLU A 79 4.71 -1.32 11.37
C GLU A 79 5.57 -0.40 10.50
N GLU A 80 6.23 -0.96 9.50
CA GLU A 80 7.04 -0.17 8.57
C GLU A 80 6.17 0.75 7.73
N ILE A 81 5.02 0.22 7.28
CA ILE A 81 4.06 0.99 6.49
C ILE A 81 3.48 2.12 7.35
N GLU A 82 3.13 1.83 8.60
CA GLU A 82 2.62 2.85 9.52
C GLU A 82 3.61 3.99 9.72
N SER A 83 4.88 3.66 9.92
CA SER A 83 5.92 4.67 10.09
C SER A 83 6.01 5.60 8.89
N TRP A 84 5.93 5.03 7.69
CA TRP A 84 5.98 5.82 6.47
C TRP A 84 4.74 6.72 6.34
N LEU A 85 3.57 6.17 6.61
CA LEU A 85 2.31 6.91 6.51
C LEU A 85 2.26 8.08 7.51
N LYS A 86 2.80 7.88 8.71
CA LYS A 86 2.87 8.94 9.72
C LYS A 86 3.70 10.13 9.21
N GLY A 87 4.71 9.86 8.42
CA GLY A 87 5.54 10.91 7.86
C GLY A 87 4.86 11.73 6.77
N LEU A 88 3.77 11.21 6.18
CA LEU A 88 3.01 11.91 5.15
C LEU A 88 1.97 12.88 5.70
N VAL A 89 1.47 12.62 6.88
CA VAL A 89 0.35 13.38 7.46
C VAL A 89 0.71 14.05 8.76
#